data_cc8d29c38428fdb0287fb4b1b358b23e
#
_entry.id   cc8d29c38428fdb0287fb4b1b358b23e
#
_cell.length_a   1.000
_cell.length_b   1.000
_cell.length_c   1.000
_cell.angle_alpha   90.00
_cell.angle_beta   90.00
_cell.angle_gamma   90.00
#
_symmetry.space_group_name_H-M   'P 1'
#
loop_
_entity.id
_entity.type
_entity.pdbx_description
1 polymer ?
#
loop_
_entity_poly.entity_id
_entity_poly.type
_entity_poly.pdbx_seq_one_letter_code
_entity_poly.pdbx_strand_id
1 'polypeptide(L)'
;NISAKKGLIGSNYKFPKVTVTGTANLIMASVFVKGQHYIKNISIEPEVIDLINFLNNSGADIKFIGRRSIVVKGIKELIDGEHTIIGDRIEAFSYLCVGAITNRKIRVKNINPHYLKTEINALRKIGYKILINENSITLFSGKKLKPINVKTGPWPSFATDNMPLLLAVLTSIPGKSKIEETVFSNRFMAAPELNRMGAKINIKKNIATIIGQKKLFSADCISSDLRTTFSIILGAIAARGSSSVSR
;
A
#
# COMPACT_ATOMS: atom_id res chain seq x y z
N ASN A 1 -5.51 -28.88 10.19
CA ASN A 1 -4.16 -29.38 10.34
C ASN A 1 -3.64 -29.78 8.95
N ILE A 2 -2.48 -29.26 8.59
CA ILE A 2 -1.76 -29.65 7.35
C ILE A 2 -0.53 -30.43 7.80
N SER A 3 -0.31 -31.61 7.23
CA SER A 3 0.88 -32.41 7.52
C SER A 3 1.50 -32.95 6.24
N ALA A 4 2.82 -32.95 6.18
CA ALA A 4 3.60 -33.54 5.10
C ALA A 4 4.39 -34.74 5.67
N LYS A 5 3.78 -35.92 5.70
CA LYS A 5 4.38 -37.14 6.30
C LYS A 5 5.74 -37.54 5.71
N LYS A 6 6.02 -37.15 4.48
CA LYS A 6 7.29 -37.41 3.78
C LYS A 6 8.16 -36.16 3.60
N GLY A 7 7.88 -35.10 4.35
CA GLY A 7 8.47 -33.78 4.16
C GLY A 7 7.88 -33.04 2.94
N LEU A 8 8.31 -31.78 2.77
CA LEU A 8 7.94 -30.98 1.60
C LEU A 8 8.88 -31.36 0.44
N ILE A 9 8.31 -31.49 -0.75
CA ILE A 9 9.04 -31.77 -1.99
C ILE A 9 8.86 -30.65 -2.99
N GLY A 10 9.90 -30.44 -3.82
CA GLY A 10 9.91 -29.44 -4.86
C GLY A 10 8.73 -29.56 -5.82
N SER A 11 8.14 -28.42 -6.17
CA SER A 11 6.99 -28.38 -7.06
C SER A 11 6.96 -27.12 -7.90
N ASN A 12 6.17 -27.16 -8.97
CA ASN A 12 5.82 -26.00 -9.76
C ASN A 12 4.50 -25.43 -9.26
N TYR A 13 4.49 -24.16 -8.88
CA TYR A 13 3.29 -23.50 -8.41
C TYR A 13 3.03 -22.17 -9.13
N LYS A 14 1.79 -21.92 -9.51
CA LYS A 14 1.36 -20.66 -10.09
C LYS A 14 0.22 -20.08 -9.24
N PHE A 15 0.41 -18.89 -8.67
CA PHE A 15 -0.66 -18.21 -7.96
C PHE A 15 -1.83 -17.89 -8.91
N PRO A 16 -3.09 -18.19 -8.56
CA PRO A 16 -4.25 -17.82 -9.36
C PRO A 16 -4.42 -16.29 -9.43
N LYS A 17 -4.06 -15.60 -8.34
CA LYS A 17 -3.99 -14.13 -8.26
C LYS A 17 -2.66 -13.72 -7.61
N VAL A 18 -2.15 -12.56 -7.99
CA VAL A 18 -0.97 -11.97 -7.31
C VAL A 18 -1.32 -11.71 -5.84
N THR A 19 -0.48 -12.20 -4.94
CA THR A 19 -0.64 -12.05 -3.49
C THR A 19 0.71 -11.80 -2.84
N VAL A 20 0.80 -10.77 -2.01
CA VAL A 20 2.03 -10.39 -1.28
C VAL A 20 2.37 -11.43 -0.22
N THR A 21 1.49 -11.61 0.75
CA THR A 21 1.70 -12.55 1.86
C THR A 21 1.83 -14.00 1.39
N GLY A 22 1.01 -14.41 0.41
CA GLY A 22 1.13 -15.75 -0.18
C GLY A 22 2.49 -15.97 -0.83
N THR A 23 3.00 -14.98 -1.57
CA THR A 23 4.34 -15.03 -2.19
C THR A 23 5.42 -15.13 -1.12
N ALA A 24 5.42 -14.26 -0.11
CA ALA A 24 6.40 -14.25 0.96
C ALA A 24 6.42 -15.60 1.71
N ASN A 25 5.27 -16.11 2.13
CA ASN A 25 5.16 -17.39 2.84
C ASN A 25 5.66 -18.57 2.00
N LEU A 26 5.30 -18.60 0.71
CA LEU A 26 5.73 -19.70 -0.15
C LEU A 26 7.24 -19.65 -0.43
N ILE A 27 7.82 -18.46 -0.61
CA ILE A 27 9.27 -18.28 -0.75
C ILE A 27 9.99 -18.80 0.51
N MET A 28 9.60 -18.31 1.69
CA MET A 28 10.23 -18.72 2.96
C MET A 28 10.11 -20.24 3.18
N ALA A 29 8.94 -20.82 2.90
CA ALA A 29 8.76 -22.27 2.99
C ALA A 29 9.62 -23.05 1.99
N SER A 30 9.83 -22.51 0.77
CA SER A 30 10.56 -23.19 -0.30
C SER A 30 12.06 -23.21 -0.10
N VAL A 31 12.63 -22.28 0.67
CA VAL A 31 14.08 -22.16 0.88
C VAL A 31 14.71 -23.44 1.44
N PHE A 32 14.01 -24.18 2.31
CA PHE A 32 14.51 -25.40 2.94
C PHE A 32 14.00 -26.69 2.27
N VAL A 33 13.19 -26.59 1.23
CA VAL A 33 12.63 -27.75 0.57
C VAL A 33 13.57 -28.28 -0.50
N LYS A 34 13.97 -29.55 -0.39
CA LYS A 34 14.91 -30.20 -1.32
C LYS A 34 14.43 -30.10 -2.77
N GLY A 35 15.35 -29.71 -3.67
CA GLY A 35 15.10 -29.63 -5.11
C GLY A 35 14.90 -28.18 -5.60
N GLN A 36 14.30 -28.03 -6.77
CA GLN A 36 13.99 -26.75 -7.37
C GLN A 36 12.49 -26.51 -7.38
N HIS A 37 12.08 -25.29 -7.03
CA HIS A 37 10.71 -24.84 -6.97
C HIS A 37 10.51 -23.71 -7.96
N TYR A 38 9.63 -23.89 -8.91
CA TYR A 38 9.28 -22.85 -9.88
C TYR A 38 7.98 -22.17 -9.43
N ILE A 39 8.06 -20.91 -9.02
CA ILE A 39 6.92 -20.15 -8.52
C ILE A 39 6.59 -19.05 -9.51
N LYS A 40 5.35 -19.06 -10.03
CA LYS A 40 4.87 -18.13 -11.04
C LYS A 40 3.74 -17.24 -10.52
N ASN A 41 3.55 -16.10 -11.18
CA ASN A 41 2.57 -15.08 -10.83
C ASN A 41 2.73 -14.53 -9.40
N ILE A 42 3.99 -14.39 -8.97
CA ILE A 42 4.36 -13.85 -7.66
C ILE A 42 4.08 -12.34 -7.57
N SER A 43 3.95 -11.85 -6.35
CA SER A 43 4.06 -10.44 -6.05
C SER A 43 5.50 -9.96 -6.24
N ILE A 44 5.66 -8.75 -6.76
CA ILE A 44 6.96 -8.07 -6.92
C ILE A 44 6.95 -6.69 -6.26
N GLU A 45 6.14 -6.52 -5.25
CA GLU A 45 6.16 -5.34 -4.39
C GLU A 45 7.53 -5.18 -3.75
N PRO A 46 8.00 -3.93 -3.49
CA PRO A 46 9.32 -3.67 -2.94
C PRO A 46 9.67 -4.51 -1.71
N GLU A 47 8.72 -4.70 -0.81
CA GLU A 47 8.86 -5.51 0.41
C GLU A 47 9.07 -7.00 0.13
N VAL A 48 8.55 -7.53 -0.98
CA VAL A 48 8.79 -8.92 -1.42
C VAL A 48 10.18 -9.06 -2.03
N ILE A 49 10.60 -8.05 -2.80
CA ILE A 49 11.97 -8.01 -3.35
C ILE A 49 12.99 -7.90 -2.22
N ASP A 50 12.71 -7.09 -1.21
CA ASP A 50 13.54 -6.93 -0.02
C ASP A 50 13.70 -8.26 0.74
N LEU A 51 12.61 -9.01 0.94
CA LEU A 51 12.65 -10.36 1.52
C LEU A 51 13.52 -11.33 0.67
N ILE A 52 13.40 -11.30 -0.65
CA ILE A 52 14.24 -12.13 -1.54
C ILE A 52 15.71 -11.77 -1.38
N ASN A 53 16.03 -10.48 -1.32
CA ASN A 53 17.40 -9.99 -1.13
C ASN A 53 17.94 -10.43 0.24
N PHE A 54 17.15 -10.27 1.31
CA PHE A 54 17.50 -10.75 2.63
C PHE A 54 17.84 -12.25 2.65
N LEU A 55 16.95 -13.06 2.10
CA LEU A 55 17.16 -14.52 2.04
C LEU A 55 18.40 -14.89 1.22
N ASN A 56 18.61 -14.25 0.07
CA ASN A 56 19.79 -14.48 -0.75
C ASN A 56 21.10 -14.04 -0.05
N ASN A 57 21.08 -12.92 0.67
CA ASN A 57 22.21 -12.48 1.50
C ASN A 57 22.50 -13.47 2.63
N SER A 58 21.50 -14.20 3.09
CA SER A 58 21.62 -15.27 4.08
C SER A 58 21.90 -16.66 3.46
N GLY A 59 22.29 -16.73 2.17
CA GLY A 59 22.71 -17.96 1.52
C GLY A 59 21.63 -18.72 0.76
N ALA A 60 20.41 -18.21 0.65
CA ALA A 60 19.40 -18.79 -0.22
C ALA A 60 19.77 -18.65 -1.70
N ASP A 61 19.23 -19.52 -2.56
CA ASP A 61 19.40 -19.43 -4.02
C ASP A 61 18.03 -19.20 -4.68
N ILE A 62 17.65 -17.91 -4.75
CA ILE A 62 16.40 -17.45 -5.35
C ILE A 62 16.72 -16.58 -6.55
N LYS A 63 16.27 -16.98 -7.75
CA LYS A 63 16.53 -16.26 -9.00
C LYS A 63 15.26 -15.94 -9.75
N PHE A 64 15.18 -14.72 -10.30
CA PHE A 64 14.13 -14.38 -11.25
C PHE A 64 14.37 -15.07 -12.59
N ILE A 65 13.33 -15.75 -13.10
CA ILE A 65 13.30 -16.38 -14.42
C ILE A 65 12.26 -15.73 -15.34
N GLY A 66 11.67 -14.64 -14.91
CA GLY A 66 10.70 -13.78 -15.61
C GLY A 66 10.17 -12.71 -14.70
N ARG A 67 9.38 -11.77 -15.24
CA ARG A 67 8.91 -10.60 -14.50
C ARG A 67 8.21 -10.93 -13.17
N ARG A 68 7.40 -12.00 -13.13
CA ARG A 68 6.67 -12.48 -11.95
C ARG A 68 6.89 -13.98 -11.74
N SER A 69 8.10 -14.44 -12.00
CA SER A 69 8.44 -15.85 -11.88
C SER A 69 9.83 -15.99 -11.30
N ILE A 70 9.96 -16.87 -10.34
CA ILE A 70 11.23 -17.19 -9.69
C ILE A 70 11.45 -18.70 -9.68
N VAL A 71 12.71 -19.10 -9.56
CA VAL A 71 13.14 -20.42 -9.15
C VAL A 71 13.81 -20.29 -7.78
N VAL A 72 13.45 -21.17 -6.86
CA VAL A 72 14.06 -21.31 -5.54
C VAL A 72 14.73 -22.68 -5.51
N LYS A 73 16.03 -22.71 -5.22
CA LYS A 73 16.76 -23.97 -4.99
C LYS A 73 16.88 -24.19 -3.49
N GLY A 74 16.38 -25.32 -3.02
CA GLY A 74 16.42 -25.66 -1.60
C GLY A 74 17.86 -25.79 -1.07
N ILE A 75 18.09 -25.24 0.11
CA ILE A 75 19.35 -25.27 0.84
C ILE A 75 19.17 -26.02 2.17
N LYS A 76 20.27 -26.37 2.82
CA LYS A 76 20.23 -27.06 4.12
C LYS A 76 20.03 -26.10 5.27
N GLU A 77 20.69 -24.94 5.22
CA GLU A 77 20.70 -23.94 6.28
C GLU A 77 20.92 -22.55 5.71
N LEU A 78 20.43 -21.55 6.41
CA LEU A 78 20.78 -20.16 6.19
C LEU A 78 22.01 -19.80 7.04
N ILE A 79 22.81 -18.88 6.53
CA ILE A 79 23.95 -18.32 7.24
C ILE A 79 23.59 -16.96 7.82
N ASP A 80 24.31 -16.54 8.85
CA ASP A 80 24.17 -15.21 9.40
C ASP A 80 24.51 -14.15 8.34
N GLY A 81 23.78 -13.05 8.37
CA GLY A 81 23.98 -11.96 7.43
C GLY A 81 23.42 -10.64 7.98
N GLU A 82 23.95 -9.54 7.48
CA GLU A 82 23.44 -8.20 7.76
C GLU A 82 22.48 -7.78 6.65
N HIS A 83 21.37 -7.16 7.04
CA HIS A 83 20.40 -6.62 6.12
C HIS A 83 19.77 -5.34 6.66
N THR A 84 19.72 -4.31 5.83
CA THR A 84 18.99 -3.08 6.14
C THR A 84 17.64 -3.15 5.46
N ILE A 85 16.58 -3.22 6.26
CA ILE A 85 15.20 -3.25 5.78
C ILE A 85 14.88 -1.93 5.08
N ILE A 86 14.21 -2.02 3.94
CA ILE A 86 13.77 -0.83 3.19
C ILE A 86 12.74 -0.01 3.97
N GLY A 87 12.66 1.30 3.69
CA GLY A 87 11.63 2.17 4.26
C GLY A 87 10.22 1.73 3.84
N ASP A 88 9.26 1.80 4.77
CA ASP A 88 7.86 1.45 4.52
C ASP A 88 7.18 2.49 3.61
N ARG A 89 6.85 2.07 2.39
CA ARG A 89 6.17 2.92 1.40
C ARG A 89 4.74 3.28 1.79
N ILE A 90 4.07 2.44 2.57
CA ILE A 90 2.69 2.68 3.01
C ILE A 90 2.68 3.72 4.12
N GLU A 91 3.60 3.60 5.09
CA GLU A 91 3.81 4.61 6.12
C GLU A 91 4.22 5.95 5.49
N ALA A 92 5.17 5.94 4.57
CA ALA A 92 5.61 7.15 3.87
C ALA A 92 4.45 7.87 3.15
N PHE A 93 3.57 7.13 2.47
CA PHE A 93 2.39 7.70 1.83
C PHE A 93 1.38 8.23 2.84
N SER A 94 1.24 7.59 4.00
CA SER A 94 0.38 8.07 5.09
C SER A 94 0.76 9.49 5.52
N TYR A 95 2.05 9.74 5.75
CA TYR A 95 2.55 11.09 6.08
C TYR A 95 2.40 12.08 4.91
N LEU A 96 2.63 11.66 3.67
CA LEU A 96 2.35 12.53 2.52
C LEU A 96 0.87 12.93 2.46
N CYS A 97 -0.04 12.03 2.81
CA CYS A 97 -1.47 12.32 2.90
C CYS A 97 -1.81 13.32 4.02
N VAL A 98 -1.08 13.31 5.16
CA VAL A 98 -1.21 14.35 6.20
C VAL A 98 -0.89 15.73 5.59
N GLY A 99 0.23 15.86 4.88
CA GLY A 99 0.58 17.09 4.19
C GLY A 99 -0.44 17.50 3.13
N ALA A 100 -0.97 16.52 2.39
CA ALA A 100 -1.95 16.76 1.34
C ALA A 100 -3.30 17.25 1.92
N ILE A 101 -3.88 16.57 2.90
CA ILE A 101 -5.21 16.91 3.44
C ILE A 101 -5.20 18.21 4.23
N THR A 102 -4.08 18.54 4.88
CA THR A 102 -3.88 19.82 5.59
C THR A 102 -3.41 20.94 4.67
N ASN A 103 -3.10 20.60 3.42
CA ASN A 103 -2.48 21.50 2.45
C ASN A 103 -1.20 22.19 2.98
N ARG A 104 -0.35 21.45 3.69
CA ARG A 104 0.88 21.95 4.31
C ARG A 104 2.10 21.22 3.74
N LYS A 105 3.26 21.88 3.85
CA LYS A 105 4.54 21.24 3.48
C LYS A 105 4.87 20.12 4.45
N ILE A 106 5.25 18.95 3.89
CA ILE A 106 5.78 17.83 4.65
C ILE A 106 6.97 17.21 3.91
N ARG A 107 7.97 16.74 4.64
CA ARG A 107 9.11 15.98 4.10
C ARG A 107 9.20 14.63 4.78
N VAL A 108 9.15 13.58 4.00
CA VAL A 108 9.38 12.20 4.43
C VAL A 108 10.80 11.80 4.01
N LYS A 109 11.57 11.25 4.95
CA LYS A 109 12.96 10.80 4.76
C LYS A 109 13.06 9.28 4.86
N ASN A 110 14.22 8.72 4.49
CA ASN A 110 14.54 7.29 4.57
C ASN A 110 13.57 6.42 3.75
N ILE A 111 13.18 6.91 2.59
CA ILE A 111 12.31 6.20 1.66
C ILE A 111 12.83 6.37 0.23
N ASN A 112 12.93 5.26 -0.49
CA ASN A 112 13.20 5.31 -1.93
C ASN A 112 11.93 5.75 -2.67
N PRO A 113 11.93 6.93 -3.32
CA PRO A 113 10.75 7.46 -4.01
C PRO A 113 10.24 6.58 -5.15
N HIS A 114 11.08 5.70 -5.68
CA HIS A 114 10.69 4.76 -6.73
C HIS A 114 9.57 3.81 -6.28
N TYR A 115 9.54 3.46 -4.99
CA TYR A 115 8.52 2.60 -4.41
C TYR A 115 7.12 3.23 -4.38
N LEU A 116 7.06 4.56 -4.52
CA LEU A 116 5.84 5.37 -4.44
C LEU A 116 5.53 6.12 -5.75
N LYS A 117 6.14 5.73 -6.86
CA LYS A 117 6.02 6.47 -8.14
C LYS A 117 4.57 6.73 -8.54
N THR A 118 3.69 5.76 -8.38
CA THR A 118 2.27 5.87 -8.77
C THR A 118 1.50 6.78 -7.81
N GLU A 119 1.75 6.67 -6.52
CA GLU A 119 1.18 7.51 -5.47
C GLU A 119 1.62 8.98 -5.60
N ILE A 120 2.91 9.21 -5.84
CA ILE A 120 3.48 10.53 -6.11
C ILE A 120 2.81 11.15 -7.33
N ASN A 121 2.63 10.38 -8.40
CA ASN A 121 1.98 10.85 -9.61
C ASN A 121 0.49 11.19 -9.38
N ALA A 122 -0.21 10.43 -8.51
CA ALA A 122 -1.57 10.75 -8.11
C ALA A 122 -1.64 12.11 -7.38
N LEU A 123 -0.76 12.34 -6.40
CA LEU A 123 -0.68 13.63 -5.69
C LEU A 123 -0.30 14.79 -6.62
N ARG A 124 0.63 14.58 -7.56
CA ARG A 124 0.96 15.58 -8.59
C ARG A 124 -0.24 15.90 -9.49
N LYS A 125 -1.01 14.88 -9.90
CA LYS A 125 -2.23 15.07 -10.70
C LYS A 125 -3.32 15.85 -9.95
N ILE A 126 -3.39 15.70 -8.63
CA ILE A 126 -4.27 16.53 -7.79
C ILE A 126 -3.83 18.00 -7.83
N GLY A 127 -2.54 18.28 -7.97
CA GLY A 127 -2.01 19.64 -8.05
C GLY A 127 -0.97 19.98 -6.97
N TYR A 128 -0.50 18.99 -6.21
CA TYR A 128 0.59 19.20 -5.26
C TYR A 128 1.95 19.24 -5.98
N LYS A 129 2.81 20.20 -5.60
CA LYS A 129 4.21 20.19 -6.02
C LYS A 129 4.97 19.19 -5.15
N ILE A 130 5.70 18.27 -5.80
CA ILE A 130 6.49 17.25 -5.10
C ILE A 130 7.92 17.29 -5.60
N LEU A 131 8.85 17.54 -4.67
CA LEU A 131 10.29 17.43 -4.86
C LEU A 131 10.74 16.04 -4.41
N ILE A 132 11.53 15.40 -5.25
CA ILE A 132 12.10 14.07 -5.03
C ILE A 132 13.61 14.24 -4.93
N ASN A 133 14.20 13.72 -3.87
CA ASN A 133 15.63 13.48 -3.74
C ASN A 133 15.86 11.98 -3.61
N GLU A 134 17.11 11.54 -3.58
CA GLU A 134 17.49 10.13 -3.55
C GLU A 134 16.71 9.31 -2.50
N ASN A 135 16.66 9.79 -1.24
CA ASN A 135 16.05 9.10 -0.11
C ASN A 135 14.99 9.96 0.60
N SER A 136 14.34 10.88 -0.10
CA SER A 136 13.27 11.69 0.51
C SER A 136 12.31 12.24 -0.51
N ILE A 137 11.08 12.49 -0.02
CA ILE A 137 9.98 13.08 -0.78
C ILE A 137 9.48 14.29 0.01
N THR A 138 9.40 15.46 -0.65
CA THR A 138 8.82 16.66 -0.05
C THR A 138 7.58 17.06 -0.84
N LEU A 139 6.43 17.06 -0.18
CA LEU A 139 5.19 17.60 -0.68
C LEU A 139 5.06 19.07 -0.23
N PHE A 140 4.66 19.94 -1.13
CA PHE A 140 4.34 21.33 -0.86
C PHE A 140 2.84 21.57 -1.05
N SER A 141 2.32 22.60 -0.39
CA SER A 141 0.92 23.03 -0.55
C SER A 141 0.56 23.25 -2.03
N GLY A 142 -0.65 22.87 -2.41
CA GLY A 142 -1.21 23.10 -3.75
C GLY A 142 -2.12 24.34 -3.76
N LYS A 143 -2.05 25.13 -4.84
CA LYS A 143 -2.90 26.33 -5.03
C LYS A 143 -4.19 26.05 -5.80
N LYS A 144 -4.12 25.16 -6.80
CA LYS A 144 -5.24 24.80 -7.69
C LYS A 144 -5.39 23.28 -7.69
N LEU A 145 -6.07 22.76 -6.67
CA LEU A 145 -6.31 21.33 -6.54
C LEU A 145 -7.50 20.90 -7.41
N LYS A 146 -7.38 19.74 -8.04
CA LYS A 146 -8.40 19.18 -8.96
C LYS A 146 -8.65 17.71 -8.70
N PRO A 147 -9.86 17.23 -8.99
CA PRO A 147 -10.23 15.84 -8.77
C PRO A 147 -9.45 14.92 -9.71
N ILE A 148 -9.30 13.65 -9.30
CA ILE A 148 -8.62 12.61 -10.09
C ILE A 148 -9.42 11.30 -10.05
N ASN A 149 -9.12 10.44 -11.02
CA ASN A 149 -9.57 9.06 -11.01
C ASN A 149 -8.36 8.14 -10.82
N VAL A 150 -8.51 7.16 -9.91
CA VAL A 150 -7.47 6.19 -9.57
C VAL A 150 -8.05 4.79 -9.60
N LYS A 151 -7.23 3.83 -10.04
CA LYS A 151 -7.51 2.41 -10.00
C LYS A 151 -6.40 1.71 -9.22
N THR A 152 -6.76 0.89 -8.23
CA THR A 152 -5.80 0.08 -7.47
C THR A 152 -5.35 -1.14 -8.25
N GLY A 153 -4.25 -1.74 -7.83
CA GLY A 153 -3.74 -2.97 -8.43
C GLY A 153 -2.41 -3.40 -7.83
N PRO A 154 -1.90 -4.58 -8.21
CA PRO A 154 -0.56 -5.00 -7.82
C PRO A 154 0.51 -4.03 -8.31
N TRP A 155 1.59 -3.89 -7.54
CA TRP A 155 2.71 -3.01 -7.91
C TRP A 155 3.22 -3.27 -9.33
N PRO A 156 3.52 -2.23 -10.13
CA PRO A 156 3.67 -0.82 -9.78
C PRO A 156 2.37 0.02 -9.88
N SER A 157 1.19 -0.59 -9.87
CA SER A 157 -0.07 0.15 -9.81
C SER A 157 -0.23 0.83 -8.45
N PHE A 158 -1.30 1.64 -8.30
CA PHE A 158 -1.63 2.28 -7.04
C PHE A 158 -1.95 1.21 -5.98
N ALA A 159 -1.23 1.24 -4.85
CA ALA A 159 -1.37 0.23 -3.80
C ALA A 159 -2.76 0.27 -3.15
N THR A 160 -3.39 -0.91 -3.01
CA THR A 160 -4.69 -1.02 -2.34
C THR A 160 -4.63 -0.55 -0.87
N ASP A 161 -3.48 -0.69 -0.20
CA ASP A 161 -3.27 -0.22 1.17
C ASP A 161 -3.22 1.30 1.28
N ASN A 162 -2.83 2.00 0.21
CA ASN A 162 -2.82 3.46 0.13
C ASN A 162 -4.18 4.05 -0.29
N MET A 163 -5.10 3.21 -0.75
CA MET A 163 -6.39 3.66 -1.26
C MET A 163 -7.25 4.36 -0.20
N PRO A 164 -7.42 3.83 1.05
CA PRO A 164 -8.21 4.52 2.06
C PRO A 164 -7.62 5.89 2.46
N LEU A 165 -6.30 6.02 2.42
CA LEU A 165 -5.61 7.29 2.70
C LEU A 165 -5.92 8.33 1.62
N LEU A 166 -5.82 7.92 0.35
CA LEU A 166 -6.19 8.79 -0.77
C LEU A 166 -7.68 9.13 -0.75
N LEU A 167 -8.56 8.18 -0.36
CA LEU A 167 -10.00 8.42 -0.18
C LEU A 167 -10.23 9.60 0.76
N ALA A 168 -9.56 9.63 1.92
CA ALA A 168 -9.65 10.73 2.88
C ALA A 168 -9.16 12.06 2.26
N VAL A 169 -8.01 12.07 1.60
CA VAL A 169 -7.49 13.28 0.93
C VAL A 169 -8.49 13.83 -0.08
N LEU A 170 -9.09 12.98 -0.90
CA LEU A 170 -10.04 13.39 -1.95
C LEU A 170 -11.34 14.00 -1.39
N THR A 171 -11.67 13.75 -0.11
CA THR A 171 -12.84 14.40 0.50
C THR A 171 -12.71 15.92 0.58
N SER A 172 -11.49 16.47 0.60
CA SER A 172 -11.19 17.89 0.64
C SER A 172 -10.83 18.50 -0.73
N ILE A 173 -10.73 17.69 -1.79
CA ILE A 173 -10.32 18.15 -3.13
C ILE A 173 -11.57 18.56 -3.92
N PRO A 174 -11.68 19.82 -4.39
CA PRO A 174 -12.85 20.28 -5.14
C PRO A 174 -13.15 19.44 -6.38
N GLY A 175 -14.43 19.15 -6.60
CA GLY A 175 -14.89 18.40 -7.76
C GLY A 175 -15.21 16.93 -7.46
N LYS A 176 -15.35 16.13 -8.51
CA LYS A 176 -15.76 14.74 -8.44
C LYS A 176 -14.61 13.81 -8.80
N SER A 177 -14.16 13.04 -7.82
CA SER A 177 -13.12 12.00 -7.98
C SER A 177 -13.74 10.60 -7.98
N LYS A 178 -13.02 9.62 -8.54
CA LYS A 178 -13.40 8.22 -8.47
C LYS A 178 -12.20 7.35 -8.07
N ILE A 179 -12.44 6.35 -7.24
CA ILE A 179 -11.49 5.28 -6.94
C ILE A 179 -12.13 3.95 -7.31
N GLU A 180 -11.46 3.17 -8.16
CA GLU A 180 -11.82 1.79 -8.48
C GLU A 180 -10.88 0.85 -7.72
N GLU A 181 -11.44 0.07 -6.77
CA GLU A 181 -10.70 -0.95 -6.03
C GLU A 181 -10.79 -2.30 -6.75
N THR A 182 -9.64 -2.90 -7.08
CA THR A 182 -9.60 -4.14 -7.87
C THR A 182 -8.92 -5.32 -7.17
N VAL A 183 -8.42 -5.10 -5.95
CA VAL A 183 -7.70 -6.12 -5.19
C VAL A 183 -8.59 -6.76 -4.13
N PHE A 184 -9.31 -5.95 -3.35
CA PHE A 184 -10.17 -6.40 -2.25
C PHE A 184 -11.61 -5.91 -2.41
N SER A 185 -12.58 -6.78 -2.17
CA SER A 185 -14.01 -6.48 -2.34
C SER A 185 -14.57 -5.50 -1.31
N ASN A 186 -14.02 -5.46 -0.09
CA ASN A 186 -14.53 -4.66 1.05
C ASN A 186 -13.48 -3.67 1.58
N ARG A 187 -12.96 -2.78 0.72
CA ARG A 187 -11.88 -1.86 1.13
C ARG A 187 -12.36 -0.45 1.48
N PHE A 188 -13.64 -0.14 1.26
CA PHE A 188 -14.21 1.20 1.49
C PHE A 188 -14.83 1.37 2.89
N MET A 189 -14.37 0.62 3.88
CA MET A 189 -14.92 0.64 5.25
C MET A 189 -14.76 2.00 5.95
N ALA A 190 -13.80 2.84 5.52
CA ALA A 190 -13.65 4.20 6.03
C ALA A 190 -14.74 5.17 5.52
N ALA A 191 -15.44 4.86 4.43
CA ALA A 191 -16.37 5.80 3.80
C ALA A 191 -17.57 6.17 4.68
N PRO A 192 -18.24 5.25 5.41
CA PRO A 192 -19.31 5.62 6.34
C PRO A 192 -18.83 6.61 7.41
N GLU A 193 -17.66 6.38 8.00
CA GLU A 193 -17.11 7.23 9.06
C GLU A 193 -16.69 8.61 8.52
N LEU A 194 -16.07 8.66 7.34
CA LEU A 194 -15.78 9.95 6.69
C LEU A 194 -17.08 10.70 6.32
N ASN A 195 -18.13 10.00 5.92
CA ASN A 195 -19.44 10.60 5.66
C ASN A 195 -20.06 11.18 6.95
N ARG A 196 -19.85 10.56 8.12
CA ARG A 196 -20.24 11.16 9.43
C ARG A 196 -19.51 12.47 9.70
N MET A 197 -18.28 12.63 9.20
CA MET A 197 -17.51 13.87 9.24
C MET A 197 -17.96 14.89 8.17
N GLY A 198 -19.03 14.62 7.43
CA GLY A 198 -19.57 15.50 6.40
C GLY A 198 -18.95 15.32 5.00
N ALA A 199 -18.17 14.27 4.78
CA ALA A 199 -17.76 13.90 3.44
C ALA A 199 -18.96 13.46 2.58
N LYS A 200 -18.79 13.47 1.26
CA LYS A 200 -19.79 12.96 0.31
C LYS A 200 -19.17 11.84 -0.53
N ILE A 201 -19.22 10.65 0.00
CA ILE A 201 -18.70 9.43 -0.63
C ILE A 201 -19.87 8.49 -0.91
N ASN A 202 -20.01 8.08 -2.17
CA ASN A 202 -20.98 7.08 -2.61
C ASN A 202 -20.24 5.88 -3.18
N ILE A 203 -20.58 4.68 -2.71
CA ILE A 203 -19.98 3.43 -3.15
C ILE A 203 -20.98 2.66 -4.00
N LYS A 204 -20.55 2.28 -5.20
CA LYS A 204 -21.30 1.38 -6.07
C LYS A 204 -20.37 0.24 -6.54
N LYS A 205 -20.60 -0.97 -6.05
CA LYS A 205 -19.74 -2.14 -6.25
C LYS A 205 -18.30 -1.82 -5.75
N ASN A 206 -17.32 -1.90 -6.63
CA ASN A 206 -15.90 -1.64 -6.35
C ASN A 206 -15.46 -0.21 -6.69
N ILE A 207 -16.40 0.73 -6.85
CA ILE A 207 -16.11 2.13 -7.18
C ILE A 207 -16.65 3.05 -6.09
N ALA A 208 -15.76 3.84 -5.51
CA ALA A 208 -16.11 4.99 -4.67
C ALA A 208 -16.13 6.26 -5.55
N THR A 209 -17.20 7.01 -5.45
CA THR A 209 -17.33 8.36 -6.02
C THR A 209 -17.31 9.36 -4.89
N ILE A 210 -16.33 10.28 -4.93
CA ILE A 210 -16.07 11.27 -3.89
C ILE A 210 -16.37 12.65 -4.45
N ILE A 211 -17.19 13.44 -3.74
CA ILE A 211 -17.44 14.86 -4.04
C ILE A 211 -16.75 15.66 -2.94
N GLY A 212 -15.68 16.38 -3.31
CA GLY A 212 -14.89 17.16 -2.38
C GLY A 212 -15.70 18.23 -1.67
N GLN A 213 -15.47 18.35 -0.36
CA GLN A 213 -16.12 19.29 0.52
C GLN A 213 -15.16 20.40 0.94
N LYS A 214 -15.66 21.61 1.13
CA LYS A 214 -14.84 22.73 1.62
C LYS A 214 -14.40 22.54 3.08
N LYS A 215 -15.16 21.76 3.86
CA LYS A 215 -14.93 21.55 5.29
C LYS A 215 -15.43 20.17 5.68
N LEU A 216 -14.67 19.51 6.55
CA LEU A 216 -15.13 18.38 7.34
C LEU A 216 -15.39 18.85 8.77
N PHE A 217 -16.21 18.12 9.49
CA PHE A 217 -16.63 18.39 10.86
C PHE A 217 -16.18 17.27 11.78
N SER A 218 -16.02 17.60 13.05
CA SER A 218 -15.70 16.61 14.08
C SER A 218 -16.81 15.57 14.22
N ALA A 219 -16.42 14.35 14.51
CA ALA A 219 -17.33 13.25 14.80
C ALA A 219 -16.63 12.20 15.70
N ASP A 220 -17.45 11.46 16.46
CA ASP A 220 -17.00 10.25 17.12
C ASP A 220 -17.09 9.10 16.14
N CYS A 221 -15.95 8.50 15.81
CA CYS A 221 -15.79 7.50 14.78
C CYS A 221 -15.37 6.16 15.36
N ILE A 222 -15.79 5.08 14.70
CA ILE A 222 -15.42 3.70 15.05
C ILE A 222 -14.50 3.16 13.97
N SER A 223 -13.37 2.60 14.40
CA SER A 223 -12.39 1.97 13.52
C SER A 223 -12.58 0.44 13.51
N SER A 224 -12.72 -0.12 12.31
CA SER A 224 -12.84 -1.57 12.11
C SER A 224 -11.53 -2.28 11.82
N ASP A 225 -10.56 -1.57 11.26
CA ASP A 225 -9.26 -2.11 10.85
C ASP A 225 -8.20 -1.00 10.73
N LEU A 226 -6.93 -1.42 10.64
CA LEU A 226 -5.77 -0.51 10.60
C LEU A 226 -5.87 0.55 9.47
N ARG A 227 -6.30 0.18 8.28
CA ARG A 227 -6.33 1.09 7.12
C ARG A 227 -7.49 2.08 7.22
N THR A 228 -8.63 1.62 7.74
CA THR A 228 -9.78 2.47 8.09
C THR A 228 -9.39 3.48 9.15
N THR A 229 -8.68 3.05 10.21
CA THR A 229 -8.20 3.94 11.28
C THR A 229 -7.41 5.13 10.73
N PHE A 230 -6.38 4.87 9.91
CA PHE A 230 -5.56 5.95 9.33
C PHE A 230 -6.36 6.90 8.45
N SER A 231 -7.31 6.38 7.67
CA SER A 231 -8.20 7.19 6.84
C SER A 231 -9.08 8.12 7.69
N ILE A 232 -9.63 7.62 8.80
CA ILE A 232 -10.45 8.39 9.74
C ILE A 232 -9.59 9.45 10.44
N ILE A 233 -8.38 9.10 10.88
CA ILE A 233 -7.43 10.05 11.50
C ILE A 233 -7.12 11.20 10.53
N LEU A 234 -6.90 10.93 9.25
CA LEU A 234 -6.70 11.96 8.24
C LEU A 234 -7.93 12.88 8.12
N GLY A 235 -9.13 12.30 8.11
CA GLY A 235 -10.38 13.06 8.14
C GLY A 235 -10.48 13.95 9.38
N ALA A 236 -10.15 13.41 10.56
CA ALA A 236 -10.16 14.14 11.84
C ALA A 236 -9.15 15.30 11.87
N ILE A 237 -7.95 15.11 11.33
CA ILE A 237 -6.93 16.17 11.21
C ILE A 237 -7.42 17.33 10.34
N ALA A 238 -8.23 17.05 9.31
CA ALA A 238 -8.80 18.07 8.42
C ALA A 238 -10.11 18.68 8.95
N ALA A 239 -10.76 18.02 9.89
CA ALA A 239 -12.05 18.44 10.43
C ALA A 239 -11.93 19.65 11.36
N ARG A 240 -13.04 20.39 11.52
CA ARG A 240 -13.16 21.43 12.54
C ARG A 240 -13.72 20.83 13.82
N GLY A 241 -13.12 21.18 14.96
CA GLY A 241 -13.49 20.65 16.27
C GLY A 241 -12.65 19.46 16.70
N SER A 242 -13.07 18.77 17.77
CA SER A 242 -12.40 17.57 18.29
C SER A 242 -13.13 16.32 17.84
N SER A 243 -12.40 15.33 17.35
CA SER A 243 -12.92 14.02 16.98
C SER A 243 -12.35 12.96 17.90
N SER A 244 -13.11 11.92 18.19
CA SER A 244 -12.62 10.70 18.82
C SER A 244 -12.61 9.53 17.83
N VAL A 245 -11.63 8.66 17.96
CA VAL A 245 -11.55 7.41 17.17
C VAL A 245 -11.40 6.27 18.15
N SER A 246 -12.42 5.43 18.26
CA SER A 246 -12.45 4.25 19.10
C SER A 246 -12.45 2.97 18.27
N ARG A 247 -12.22 1.85 18.92
CA ARG A 247 -12.24 0.51 18.30
C ARG A 247 -13.46 -0.26 18.77
#